data_e3d154de09565fc5813be1dd939f6f75
#
_entry.id   e3d154de09565fc5813be1dd939f6f75
#
_cell.length_a   1.000
_cell.length_b   1.000
_cell.length_c   1.000
_cell.angle_alpha   90.00
_cell.angle_beta   90.00
_cell.angle_gamma   90.00
#
_symmetry.space_group_name_H-M   'P 1'
#
loop_
_entity.id
_entity.type
_entity.pdbx_description
1 polymer ?
#
loop_
_entity_poly.entity_id
_entity_poly.type
_entity_poly.pdbx_seq_one_letter_code
_entity_poly.pdbx_strand_id
1 'polypeptide(L)'
;MTVSVAMQARIDKIDAHLNEHNLRVEKLYGLYPILKSNSNDSTKSLACSGAKGSGFSWIAFFFPYAVCTQIREFSFFAFQASFYIIAAWIHVITGKDFSTGVAFGICIAYGYWFPYLRYLALKENRKEYAVFQSIIFGLFLSFASIIPSIVIESVFIHN
;
A
#
# COMPACT_ATOMS: atom_id res chain seq x y z
N MET A 1 -12.16 -12.62 12.11
CA MET A 1 -11.23 -12.69 10.94
C MET A 1 -10.77 -14.13 10.75
N THR A 2 -11.05 -14.75 9.62
CA THR A 2 -10.44 -16.04 9.25
C THR A 2 -9.16 -15.75 8.47
N VAL A 3 -8.03 -15.87 9.12
CA VAL A 3 -6.71 -15.72 8.49
C VAL A 3 -6.29 -17.10 7.97
N SER A 4 -5.82 -17.20 6.72
CA SER A 4 -5.29 -18.45 6.20
C SER A 4 -4.04 -18.87 6.98
N VAL A 5 -3.79 -20.19 7.07
CA VAL A 5 -2.60 -20.74 7.78
C VAL A 5 -1.30 -20.11 7.26
N ALA A 6 -1.19 -19.92 5.95
CA ALA A 6 -0.01 -19.29 5.34
C ALA A 6 0.14 -17.82 5.74
N MET A 7 -0.95 -17.09 5.88
CA MET A 7 -0.91 -15.69 6.33
C MET A 7 -0.61 -15.62 7.83
N GLN A 8 -1.17 -16.52 8.64
CA GLN A 8 -0.86 -16.58 10.07
C GLN A 8 0.64 -16.82 10.29
N ALA A 9 1.23 -17.77 9.59
CA ALA A 9 2.67 -18.03 9.67
C ALA A 9 3.53 -16.81 9.29
N ARG A 10 3.06 -15.96 8.37
CA ARG A 10 3.75 -14.68 8.05
C ARG A 10 3.61 -13.65 9.17
N ILE A 11 2.43 -13.56 9.76
CA ILE A 11 2.15 -12.65 10.89
C ILE A 11 3.02 -13.03 12.07
N ASP A 12 3.12 -14.32 12.39
CA ASP A 12 3.95 -14.83 13.48
C ASP A 12 5.44 -14.52 13.25
N LYS A 13 5.93 -14.61 12.00
CA LYS A 13 7.30 -14.21 11.63
C LYS A 13 7.53 -12.70 11.78
N ILE A 14 6.53 -11.87 11.41
CA ILE A 14 6.61 -10.43 11.62
C ILE A 14 6.67 -10.12 13.11
N ASP A 15 5.82 -10.73 13.91
CA ASP A 15 5.77 -10.53 15.37
C ASP A 15 7.11 -10.95 16.04
N ALA A 16 7.66 -12.10 15.66
CA ALA A 16 8.96 -12.56 16.14
C ALA A 16 10.08 -11.55 15.79
N HIS A 17 10.12 -11.08 14.54
CA HIS A 17 11.12 -10.12 14.08
C HIS A 17 10.99 -8.76 14.79
N LEU A 18 9.78 -8.28 14.99
CA LEU A 18 9.52 -7.02 15.71
C LEU A 18 9.97 -7.11 17.17
N ASN A 19 9.69 -8.23 17.84
CA ASN A 19 10.07 -8.46 19.24
C ASN A 19 11.59 -8.61 19.39
N GLU A 20 12.23 -9.38 18.52
CA GLU A 20 13.69 -9.60 18.53
C GLU A 20 14.48 -8.29 18.41
N HIS A 21 13.99 -7.38 17.55
CA HIS A 21 14.69 -6.12 17.24
C HIS A 21 14.10 -4.90 17.96
N ASN A 22 13.15 -5.11 18.86
CA ASN A 22 12.42 -4.05 19.59
C ASN A 22 11.85 -2.97 18.64
N LEU A 23 11.19 -3.44 17.58
CA LEU A 23 10.60 -2.60 16.55
C LEU A 23 9.07 -2.60 16.65
N ARG A 24 8.45 -1.55 16.10
CA ARG A 24 7.01 -1.48 15.89
C ARG A 24 6.70 -1.07 14.46
N VAL A 25 5.56 -1.53 13.94
CA VAL A 25 5.05 -1.07 12.64
C VAL A 25 4.21 0.17 12.87
N GLU A 26 4.55 1.24 12.19
CA GLU A 26 3.77 2.48 12.15
C GLU A 26 3.49 2.87 10.70
N LYS A 27 2.54 3.81 10.49
CA LYS A 27 2.32 4.40 9.18
C LYS A 27 2.95 5.78 9.11
N LEU A 28 3.85 5.98 8.16
CA LEU A 28 4.40 7.29 7.89
C LEU A 28 3.35 8.13 7.13
N TYR A 29 3.00 9.29 7.71
CA TYR A 29 1.92 10.18 7.23
C TYR A 29 0.57 9.48 6.99
N GLY A 30 0.32 8.33 7.65
CA GLY A 30 -0.87 7.54 7.42
C GLY A 30 -0.92 6.78 6.08
N LEU A 31 0.12 6.87 5.24
CA LEU A 31 0.12 6.36 3.87
C LEU A 31 0.75 4.98 3.73
N TYR A 32 1.97 4.78 4.23
CA TYR A 32 2.69 3.52 4.05
C TYR A 32 3.36 3.03 5.34
N PRO A 33 3.51 1.70 5.49
CA PRO A 33 4.07 1.12 6.70
C PRO A 33 5.58 1.31 6.77
N ILE A 34 6.06 1.65 7.96
CA ILE A 34 7.48 1.74 8.32
C ILE A 34 7.76 0.95 9.59
N LEU A 35 8.99 0.51 9.75
CA LEU A 35 9.48 -0.06 11.00
C LEU A 35 10.16 1.03 11.82
N LYS A 36 9.72 1.24 13.04
CA LYS A 36 10.26 2.23 13.97
C LYS A 36 10.79 1.54 15.22
N SER A 37 11.95 1.97 15.70
CA SER A 37 12.48 1.48 16.97
C SER A 37 11.64 1.96 18.15
N ASN A 38 11.43 1.09 19.14
CA ASN A 38 10.79 1.45 20.41
C ASN A 38 11.76 2.21 21.35
N SER A 39 13.07 2.21 21.07
CA SER A 39 14.02 3.05 21.79
C SER A 39 13.81 4.51 21.38
N ASN A 40 13.99 5.45 22.33
CA ASN A 40 13.83 6.91 22.12
C ASN A 40 14.77 7.50 21.03
N ASP A 41 15.59 6.68 20.40
CA ASP A 41 16.47 7.05 19.31
C ASP A 41 15.67 7.05 18.00
N SER A 42 15.03 8.19 17.72
CA SER A 42 14.05 8.41 16.65
C SER A 42 14.59 8.31 15.22
N THR A 43 15.83 7.87 15.02
CA THR A 43 16.56 7.96 13.75
C THR A 43 16.56 6.70 12.89
N LYS A 44 16.01 5.58 13.35
CA LYS A 44 15.96 4.35 12.54
C LYS A 44 14.55 3.99 12.10
N SER A 45 14.01 4.74 11.13
CA SER A 45 12.85 4.27 10.36
C SER A 45 13.35 3.49 9.15
N LEU A 46 13.13 2.19 9.13
CA LEU A 46 13.39 1.34 7.97
C LEU A 46 12.09 1.15 7.18
N ALA A 47 12.15 1.38 5.86
CA ALA A 47 11.04 1.01 5.00
C ALA A 47 10.77 -0.49 5.10
N CYS A 48 9.50 -0.90 5.20
CA CYS A 48 9.09 -2.32 5.30
C CYS A 48 9.47 -3.16 4.07
N SER A 49 10.00 -2.55 3.02
CA SER A 49 10.33 -3.21 1.74
C SER A 49 11.51 -4.19 1.80
N GLY A 50 12.25 -4.26 2.88
CA GLY A 50 13.44 -5.11 2.98
C GLY A 50 13.50 -5.96 4.25
N ALA A 51 12.51 -5.89 5.13
CA ALA A 51 12.56 -6.61 6.38
C ALA A 51 12.46 -8.13 6.15
N LYS A 52 13.47 -8.85 6.60
CA LYS A 52 13.50 -10.30 6.61
C LYS A 52 12.28 -10.83 7.36
N GLY A 53 11.43 -11.61 6.72
CA GLY A 53 10.39 -12.37 7.41
C GLY A 53 8.98 -12.29 6.84
N SER A 54 8.55 -11.15 6.26
CA SER A 54 7.17 -11.01 5.77
C SER A 54 6.92 -11.66 4.40
N GLY A 55 7.95 -11.74 3.55
CA GLY A 55 7.83 -12.20 2.17
C GLY A 55 7.02 -11.26 1.27
N PHE A 56 6.96 -11.58 -0.01
CA PHE A 56 6.19 -10.86 -1.01
C PHE A 56 4.76 -11.42 -1.13
N SER A 57 3.76 -10.56 -1.22
CA SER A 57 2.36 -10.95 -1.40
C SER A 57 1.94 -10.82 -2.86
N TRP A 58 1.91 -11.92 -3.60
CA TRP A 58 1.46 -11.94 -4.99
C TRP A 58 0.02 -11.45 -5.17
N ILE A 59 -0.87 -11.79 -4.23
CA ILE A 59 -2.27 -11.32 -4.31
C ILE A 59 -2.37 -9.80 -4.18
N ALA A 60 -1.53 -9.19 -3.35
CA ALA A 60 -1.49 -7.74 -3.21
C ALA A 60 -0.76 -7.06 -4.38
N PHE A 61 0.13 -7.75 -5.05
CA PHE A 61 0.76 -7.28 -6.27
C PHE A 61 -0.24 -7.20 -7.44
N PHE A 62 -1.03 -8.26 -7.66
CA PHE A 62 -1.99 -8.31 -8.77
C PHE A 62 -3.30 -7.57 -8.48
N PHE A 63 -3.73 -7.54 -7.21
CA PHE A 63 -5.03 -6.98 -6.81
C PHE A 63 -4.89 -6.05 -5.59
N PRO A 64 -4.00 -5.04 -5.62
CA PRO A 64 -3.73 -4.19 -4.46
C PRO A 64 -5.00 -3.45 -4.01
N TYR A 65 -5.81 -2.97 -4.95
CA TYR A 65 -7.07 -2.28 -4.68
C TYR A 65 -8.06 -3.16 -3.90
N ALA A 66 -8.18 -4.44 -4.24
CA ALA A 66 -9.13 -5.35 -3.60
C ALA A 66 -8.69 -5.71 -2.17
N VAL A 67 -7.42 -6.09 -1.99
CA VAL A 67 -6.93 -6.52 -0.68
C VAL A 67 -6.80 -5.35 0.30
N CYS A 68 -6.44 -4.16 -0.18
CA CYS A 68 -6.40 -2.95 0.66
C CYS A 68 -7.82 -2.55 1.09
N THR A 69 -8.78 -2.57 0.18
CA THR A 69 -10.20 -2.32 0.53
C THR A 69 -10.71 -3.36 1.51
N GLN A 70 -10.37 -4.65 1.34
CA GLN A 70 -10.80 -5.71 2.23
C GLN A 70 -10.40 -5.43 3.69
N ILE A 71 -9.18 -4.98 3.94
CA ILE A 71 -8.69 -4.63 5.28
C ILE A 71 -8.98 -3.18 5.69
N ARG A 72 -9.79 -2.46 4.92
CA ARG A 72 -10.14 -1.03 5.10
C ARG A 72 -8.91 -0.12 5.12
N GLU A 73 -7.96 -0.40 4.24
CA GLU A 73 -6.76 0.39 4.05
C GLU A 73 -6.95 1.38 2.90
N PHE A 74 -7.64 2.49 3.18
CA PHE A 74 -7.98 3.49 2.16
C PHE A 74 -6.80 4.42 1.79
N SER A 75 -5.72 4.42 2.58
CA SER A 75 -4.50 5.17 2.24
C SER A 75 -3.87 4.72 0.91
N PHE A 76 -4.16 3.49 0.45
CA PHE A 76 -3.79 3.01 -0.87
C PHE A 76 -4.24 3.96 -1.99
N PHE A 77 -5.51 4.39 -1.94
CA PHE A 77 -6.08 5.23 -3.00
C PHE A 77 -5.50 6.66 -2.97
N ALA A 78 -5.23 7.20 -1.79
CA ALA A 78 -4.54 8.48 -1.66
C ALA A 78 -3.10 8.41 -2.18
N PHE A 79 -2.38 7.32 -1.87
CA PHE A 79 -1.05 7.05 -2.39
C PHE A 79 -1.07 6.91 -3.92
N GLN A 80 -1.98 6.10 -4.45
CA GLN A 80 -2.18 5.93 -5.89
C GLN A 80 -2.47 7.26 -6.58
N ALA A 81 -3.43 8.05 -6.09
CA ALA A 81 -3.78 9.36 -6.64
C ALA A 81 -2.57 10.30 -6.68
N SER A 82 -1.81 10.38 -5.59
CA SER A 82 -0.63 11.25 -5.51
C SER A 82 0.41 10.92 -6.57
N PHE A 83 0.71 9.64 -6.77
CA PHE A 83 1.69 9.21 -7.76
C PHE A 83 1.21 9.41 -9.21
N TYR A 84 -0.08 9.19 -9.49
CA TYR A 84 -0.63 9.48 -10.82
C TYR A 84 -0.67 10.98 -11.13
N ILE A 85 -0.96 11.84 -10.15
CA ILE A 85 -0.88 13.29 -10.30
C ILE A 85 0.56 13.71 -10.63
N ILE A 86 1.55 13.17 -9.93
CA ILE A 86 2.97 13.44 -10.21
C ILE A 86 3.34 12.97 -11.63
N ALA A 87 2.91 11.77 -12.02
CA ALA A 87 3.15 11.24 -13.36
C ALA A 87 2.51 12.12 -14.45
N ALA A 88 1.28 12.60 -14.25
CA ALA A 88 0.59 13.50 -15.16
C ALA A 88 1.36 14.83 -15.32
N TRP A 89 1.84 15.44 -14.25
CA TRP A 89 2.67 16.63 -14.35
C TRP A 89 4.00 16.39 -15.07
N ILE A 90 4.65 15.24 -14.84
CA ILE A 90 5.86 14.87 -15.58
C ILE A 90 5.54 14.72 -17.07
N HIS A 91 4.39 14.11 -17.40
CA HIS A 91 3.93 13.98 -18.78
C HIS A 91 3.70 15.35 -19.44
N VAL A 92 3.01 16.26 -18.77
CA VAL A 92 2.79 17.65 -19.25
C VAL A 92 4.12 18.38 -19.52
N ILE A 93 5.10 18.22 -18.63
CA ILE A 93 6.38 18.95 -18.73
C ILE A 93 7.33 18.34 -19.76
N THR A 94 7.37 17.00 -19.84
CA THR A 94 8.40 16.28 -20.62
C THR A 94 7.89 15.65 -21.92
N GLY A 95 6.57 15.56 -22.10
CA GLY A 95 5.92 14.82 -23.19
C GLY A 95 6.06 13.30 -23.08
N LYS A 96 6.56 12.78 -21.96
CA LYS A 96 6.78 11.33 -21.75
C LYS A 96 5.77 10.78 -20.73
N ASP A 97 5.02 9.76 -21.14
CA ASP A 97 4.09 9.05 -20.27
C ASP A 97 4.81 8.03 -19.39
N PHE A 98 4.71 8.20 -18.08
CA PHE A 98 5.25 7.31 -17.06
C PHE A 98 4.16 6.54 -16.28
N SER A 99 2.89 6.67 -16.65
CA SER A 99 1.74 6.10 -15.92
C SER A 99 1.86 4.60 -15.72
N THR A 100 2.27 3.86 -16.75
CA THR A 100 2.47 2.39 -16.66
C THR A 100 3.58 2.03 -15.67
N GLY A 101 4.69 2.76 -15.69
CA GLY A 101 5.80 2.53 -14.75
C GLY A 101 5.38 2.82 -13.31
N VAL A 102 4.60 3.87 -13.10
CA VAL A 102 4.02 4.22 -11.80
C VAL A 102 3.06 3.14 -11.31
N ALA A 103 2.15 2.65 -12.17
CA ALA A 103 1.23 1.57 -11.84
C ALA A 103 1.97 0.32 -11.36
N PHE A 104 2.99 -0.10 -12.12
CA PHE A 104 3.80 -1.27 -11.77
C PHE A 104 4.57 -1.08 -10.46
N GLY A 105 5.16 0.10 -10.27
CA GLY A 105 5.86 0.46 -9.04
C GLY A 105 4.97 0.40 -7.80
N ILE A 106 3.72 0.90 -7.90
CA ILE A 106 2.71 0.83 -6.84
C ILE A 106 2.38 -0.64 -6.52
N CYS A 107 2.16 -1.48 -7.53
CA CYS A 107 1.88 -2.91 -7.34
C CYS A 107 3.03 -3.63 -6.61
N ILE A 108 4.28 -3.36 -7.00
CA ILE A 108 5.47 -3.91 -6.32
C ILE A 108 5.52 -3.45 -4.86
N ALA A 109 5.37 -2.15 -4.61
CA ALA A 109 5.40 -1.60 -3.27
C ALA A 109 4.36 -2.27 -2.36
N TYR A 110 3.11 -2.40 -2.84
CA TYR A 110 2.05 -3.04 -2.07
C TYR A 110 2.22 -4.55 -1.94
N GLY A 111 2.87 -5.22 -2.90
CA GLY A 111 3.30 -6.61 -2.74
C GLY A 111 4.20 -6.83 -1.51
N TYR A 112 5.08 -5.87 -1.20
CA TYR A 112 5.94 -5.90 -0.01
C TYR A 112 5.26 -5.37 1.25
N TRP A 113 4.42 -4.34 1.15
CA TRP A 113 3.81 -3.67 2.30
C TRP A 113 2.60 -4.40 2.85
N PHE A 114 1.87 -5.13 2.02
CA PHE A 114 0.60 -5.74 2.39
C PHE A 114 0.68 -6.67 3.62
N PRO A 115 1.71 -7.53 3.81
CA PRO A 115 1.81 -8.33 5.03
C PRO A 115 1.83 -7.48 6.31
N TYR A 116 2.51 -6.32 6.29
CA TYR A 116 2.56 -5.39 7.42
C TYR A 116 1.26 -4.63 7.62
N LEU A 117 0.61 -4.21 6.52
CA LEU A 117 -0.72 -3.57 6.58
C LEU A 117 -1.77 -4.53 7.13
N ARG A 118 -1.70 -5.80 6.74
CA ARG A 118 -2.55 -6.85 7.28
C ARG A 118 -2.30 -7.09 8.76
N TYR A 119 -1.04 -7.11 9.18
CA TYR A 119 -0.65 -7.20 10.57
C TYR A 119 -1.23 -6.05 11.41
N LEU A 120 -1.13 -4.81 10.93
CA LEU A 120 -1.72 -3.65 11.59
C LEU A 120 -3.24 -3.77 11.68
N ALA A 121 -3.91 -4.14 10.59
CA ALA A 121 -5.36 -4.30 10.56
C ALA A 121 -5.86 -5.34 11.57
N LEU A 122 -5.10 -6.43 11.78
CA LEU A 122 -5.39 -7.44 12.79
C LEU A 122 -5.19 -6.91 14.22
N LYS A 123 -4.10 -6.19 14.48
CA LYS A 123 -3.86 -5.56 15.79
C LYS A 123 -4.92 -4.53 16.16
N GLU A 124 -5.41 -3.79 15.18
CA GLU A 124 -6.46 -2.79 15.37
C GLU A 124 -7.89 -3.38 15.36
N ASN A 125 -8.03 -4.70 15.25
CA ASN A 125 -9.32 -5.40 15.15
C ASN A 125 -10.26 -4.82 14.08
N ARG A 126 -9.71 -4.40 12.93
CA ARG A 126 -10.50 -3.83 11.84
C ARG A 126 -11.44 -4.89 11.27
N LYS A 127 -12.73 -4.53 11.12
CA LYS A 127 -13.71 -5.39 10.43
C LYS A 127 -13.39 -5.43 8.94
N GLU A 128 -13.24 -6.63 8.37
CA GLU A 128 -13.02 -6.80 6.94
C GLU A 128 -14.32 -6.66 6.16
N TYR A 129 -14.21 -6.18 4.93
CA TYR A 129 -15.28 -6.31 3.95
C TYR A 129 -15.31 -7.73 3.37
N ALA A 130 -16.49 -8.17 2.90
CA ALA A 130 -16.59 -9.40 2.12
C ALA A 130 -15.75 -9.26 0.83
N VAL A 131 -15.16 -10.36 0.36
CA VAL A 131 -14.26 -10.36 -0.81
C VAL A 131 -14.91 -9.70 -2.02
N PHE A 132 -16.15 -10.06 -2.33
CA PHE A 132 -16.89 -9.50 -3.47
C PHE A 132 -17.10 -7.97 -3.33
N GLN A 133 -17.49 -7.52 -2.15
CA GLN A 133 -17.65 -6.09 -1.86
C GLN A 133 -16.34 -5.34 -1.99
N SER A 134 -15.23 -5.93 -1.52
CA SER A 134 -13.92 -5.30 -1.59
C SER A 134 -13.40 -5.16 -3.02
N ILE A 135 -13.70 -6.12 -3.90
CA ILE A 135 -13.36 -6.04 -5.32
C ILE A 135 -14.11 -4.88 -5.99
N ILE A 136 -15.44 -4.85 -5.87
CA ILE A 136 -16.26 -3.83 -6.55
C ILE A 136 -15.92 -2.43 -6.00
N PHE A 137 -15.90 -2.28 -4.68
CA PHE A 137 -15.65 -0.99 -4.06
C PHE A 137 -14.19 -0.53 -4.28
N GLY A 138 -13.23 -1.46 -4.24
CA GLY A 138 -11.84 -1.19 -4.54
C GLY A 138 -11.61 -0.75 -5.99
N LEU A 139 -12.26 -1.39 -6.96
CA LEU A 139 -12.23 -0.96 -8.37
C LEU A 139 -12.77 0.46 -8.51
N PHE A 140 -13.95 0.73 -7.95
CA PHE A 140 -14.57 2.06 -8.01
C PHE A 140 -13.63 3.14 -7.44
N LEU A 141 -13.06 2.92 -6.25
CA LEU A 141 -12.12 3.85 -5.62
C LEU A 141 -10.82 3.99 -6.43
N SER A 142 -10.34 2.90 -7.03
CA SER A 142 -9.14 2.95 -7.88
C SER A 142 -9.37 3.83 -9.12
N PHE A 143 -10.50 3.68 -9.80
CA PHE A 143 -10.87 4.57 -10.90
C PHE A 143 -11.03 6.02 -10.44
N ALA A 144 -11.72 6.25 -9.32
CA ALA A 144 -11.91 7.59 -8.77
C ALA A 144 -10.56 8.28 -8.43
N SER A 145 -9.58 7.53 -7.96
CA SER A 145 -8.26 8.05 -7.60
C SER A 145 -7.41 8.47 -8.81
N ILE A 146 -7.73 8.00 -10.01
CA ILE A 146 -7.02 8.36 -11.26
C ILE A 146 -7.65 9.61 -11.92
N ILE A 147 -8.90 9.95 -11.62
CA ILE A 147 -9.60 11.10 -12.24
C ILE A 147 -8.77 12.40 -12.20
N PRO A 148 -8.14 12.80 -11.09
CA PRO A 148 -7.37 14.04 -11.05
C PRO A 148 -6.22 14.09 -12.08
N SER A 149 -5.54 12.97 -12.31
CA SER A 149 -4.47 12.91 -13.32
C SER A 149 -5.00 13.06 -14.75
N ILE A 150 -6.13 12.42 -15.05
CA ILE A 150 -6.79 12.53 -16.35
C ILE A 150 -7.22 13.99 -16.62
N VAL A 151 -7.75 14.68 -15.62
CA VAL A 151 -8.15 16.09 -15.73
C VAL A 151 -6.93 16.97 -16.04
N ILE A 152 -5.81 16.77 -15.33
CA ILE A 152 -4.56 17.51 -15.59
C ILE A 152 -4.11 17.30 -17.03
N GLU A 153 -4.03 16.08 -17.50
CA GLU A 153 -3.60 15.78 -18.87
C GLU A 153 -4.56 16.36 -19.92
N SER A 154 -5.87 16.25 -19.71
CA SER A 154 -6.86 16.79 -20.65
C SER A 154 -6.80 18.30 -20.78
N VAL A 155 -6.51 19.02 -19.68
CA VAL A 155 -6.45 20.49 -19.68
C VAL A 155 -5.12 21.00 -20.27
N PHE A 156 -4.01 20.34 -20.02
CA PHE A 156 -2.68 20.88 -20.33
C PHE A 156 -2.01 20.25 -21.56
N ILE A 157 -2.49 19.10 -22.05
CA ILE A 157 -1.90 18.44 -23.24
C ILE A 157 -2.79 18.66 -24.47
N HIS A 158 -4.12 18.79 -24.29
CA HIS A 158 -5.06 18.89 -25.41
C HIS A 158 -5.54 20.34 -25.70
N ASN A 159 -5.05 21.33 -24.97
CA ASN A 159 -5.18 22.75 -25.29
C ASN A 159 -3.85 23.33 -25.79
#